data_fbf00c209a4cce3e877d1544b50f2355
#
_entry.id   fbf00c209a4cce3e877d1544b50f2355
#
_cell.length_a   1.000
_cell.length_b   1.000
_cell.length_c   1.000
_cell.angle_alpha   90.00
_cell.angle_beta   90.00
_cell.angle_gamma   90.00
#
_symmetry.space_group_name_H-M   'P 1'
#
loop_
_entity.id
_entity.type
_entity.pdbx_description
1 polymer ?
#
loop_
_entity_poly.entity_id
_entity_poly.type
_entity_poly.pdbx_seq_one_letter_code
_entity_poly.pdbx_strand_id
1 'polypeptide(L)'
;MYKRQLDPSRYTTNAFNGLLASIDYKMEISSALREKASREKKGLNDIMGEAVNPFQEEVLNASSVHPLMTAKIDEFMAPLDIAGYNYLTVRHEMDREEKPNRIILGTETFPSEIAQLWKIVRNNKYVIGDMTWTGYDYLGEAALGLITYEGEPPKSSMYRTAYAGDIDLIGHRRPVSFFREIVFGLRKDPYIAVERPQYFGKKPKKSQWALEDSISSWTWKGYEGQPVIADVYGDGDEVEVLVNGRSMGRKPMGEKAGFAAKYQLEYEPGEIKAVLYRNGTVCGSYELKTADTVVELFSEEYTADLKADGQDIVFLTVGMRDRNGNINLQEEKEIRVCVEGVGVLQGYGSSDPAAEESYQSTVCHTFDGYVQAAVRSVGKEGMIRVTFSTDGCASLRIALRSRA
;
A
#
# COMPACT_ATOMS: atom_id res chain seq x y z
N MET A 1 -15.76 -30.07 -2.79
CA MET A 1 -16.77 -31.04 -2.33
C MET A 1 -16.64 -31.37 -0.85
N TYR A 2 -15.50 -31.81 -0.33
CA TYR A 2 -15.35 -32.21 1.09
C TYR A 2 -15.74 -31.13 2.11
N LYS A 3 -15.49 -29.82 1.84
CA LYS A 3 -15.81 -28.74 2.78
C LYS A 3 -17.31 -28.63 3.07
N ARG A 4 -18.19 -28.76 2.06
CA ARG A 4 -19.67 -28.78 2.24
C ARG A 4 -20.19 -29.95 3.06
N GLN A 5 -19.49 -31.09 3.03
CA GLN A 5 -19.84 -32.25 3.84
C GLN A 5 -19.54 -32.03 5.33
N LEU A 6 -18.52 -31.20 5.61
CA LEU A 6 -18.11 -30.88 6.98
C LEU A 6 -18.89 -29.71 7.58
N ASP A 7 -19.27 -28.73 6.77
CA ASP A 7 -20.07 -27.58 7.18
C ASP A 7 -21.00 -27.12 6.04
N PRO A 8 -22.23 -27.63 5.98
CA PRO A 8 -23.20 -27.26 4.96
C PRO A 8 -23.85 -25.89 5.19
N SER A 9 -23.59 -25.23 6.33
CA SER A 9 -24.21 -23.96 6.71
C SER A 9 -23.51 -22.75 6.08
N ARG A 10 -22.32 -22.93 5.47
CA ARG A 10 -21.51 -21.84 4.91
C ARG A 10 -21.42 -21.91 3.40
N TYR A 11 -21.43 -20.73 2.77
CA TYR A 11 -21.21 -20.61 1.34
C TYR A 11 -19.76 -20.95 0.99
N THR A 12 -19.57 -21.54 -0.18
CA THR A 12 -18.26 -21.93 -0.71
C THR A 12 -17.81 -20.98 -1.81
N THR A 13 -16.53 -20.63 -1.79
CA THR A 13 -15.86 -19.87 -2.84
C THR A 13 -14.45 -20.40 -3.10
N ASN A 14 -13.81 -19.89 -4.12
CA ASN A 14 -12.39 -20.09 -4.42
C ASN A 14 -11.75 -18.73 -4.74
N ALA A 15 -10.44 -18.74 -5.02
CA ALA A 15 -9.68 -17.61 -5.52
C ALA A 15 -9.14 -18.00 -6.92
N PHE A 16 -9.95 -17.77 -7.95
CA PHE A 16 -9.62 -18.17 -9.32
C PHE A 16 -8.73 -17.12 -9.98
N ASN A 17 -7.47 -17.49 -10.21
CA ASN A 17 -6.51 -16.65 -10.92
C ASN A 17 -6.58 -16.92 -12.43
N GLY A 18 -7.13 -15.97 -13.18
CA GLY A 18 -7.31 -16.08 -14.61
C GLY A 18 -6.01 -16.19 -15.40
N LEU A 19 -4.94 -15.56 -14.96
CA LEU A 19 -3.63 -15.67 -15.63
C LEU A 19 -3.04 -17.07 -15.53
N LEU A 20 -3.04 -17.64 -14.32
CA LEU A 20 -2.53 -19.00 -14.11
C LEU A 20 -3.39 -20.03 -14.84
N ALA A 21 -4.71 -19.84 -14.84
CA ALA A 21 -5.63 -20.72 -15.52
C ALA A 21 -5.53 -20.64 -17.05
N SER A 22 -5.01 -19.55 -17.60
CA SER A 22 -4.85 -19.34 -19.05
C SER A 22 -3.46 -19.71 -19.59
N ILE A 23 -2.57 -20.21 -18.74
CA ILE A 23 -1.18 -20.47 -19.13
C ILE A 23 -1.08 -21.43 -20.34
N ASP A 24 -1.98 -22.40 -20.40
CA ASP A 24 -2.05 -23.39 -21.50
C ASP A 24 -2.50 -22.75 -22.83
N TYR A 25 -3.18 -21.62 -22.78
CA TYR A 25 -3.72 -20.88 -23.94
C TYR A 25 -2.96 -19.59 -24.23
N LYS A 26 -1.82 -19.38 -23.58
CA LYS A 26 -1.02 -18.15 -23.69
C LYS A 26 -0.68 -17.80 -25.14
N MET A 27 -0.39 -18.79 -25.96
CA MET A 27 -0.06 -18.58 -27.39
C MET A 27 -1.28 -18.14 -28.20
N GLU A 28 -2.45 -18.72 -27.94
CA GLU A 28 -3.71 -18.39 -28.64
C GLU A 28 -4.17 -16.97 -28.26
N ILE A 29 -4.13 -16.64 -26.99
CA ILE A 29 -4.46 -15.29 -26.49
C ILE A 29 -3.48 -14.26 -27.05
N SER A 30 -2.18 -14.55 -27.07
CA SER A 30 -1.15 -13.67 -27.63
C SER A 30 -1.33 -13.49 -29.14
N SER A 31 -1.73 -14.52 -29.89
CA SER A 31 -2.00 -14.40 -31.34
C SER A 31 -3.25 -13.56 -31.60
N ALA A 32 -4.31 -13.73 -30.82
CA ALA A 32 -5.52 -12.93 -30.91
C ALA A 32 -5.27 -11.43 -30.62
N LEU A 33 -4.43 -11.15 -29.60
CA LEU A 33 -4.02 -9.77 -29.28
C LEU A 33 -3.20 -9.14 -30.41
N ARG A 34 -2.27 -9.89 -31.01
CA ARG A 34 -1.48 -9.42 -32.17
C ARG A 34 -2.36 -9.11 -33.37
N GLU A 35 -3.35 -9.97 -33.63
CA GLU A 35 -4.30 -9.75 -34.72
C GLU A 35 -5.16 -8.50 -34.51
N LYS A 36 -5.64 -8.29 -33.27
CA LYS A 36 -6.36 -7.08 -32.87
C LYS A 36 -5.50 -5.81 -33.05
N ALA A 37 -4.25 -5.83 -32.58
CA ALA A 37 -3.30 -4.74 -32.72
C ALA A 37 -3.06 -4.39 -34.21
N SER A 38 -2.90 -5.39 -35.05
CA SER A 38 -2.71 -5.22 -36.49
C SER A 38 -3.94 -4.58 -37.16
N ARG A 39 -5.15 -4.97 -36.75
CA ARG A 39 -6.40 -4.38 -37.24
C ARG A 39 -6.58 -2.91 -36.82
N GLU A 40 -6.16 -2.56 -35.61
CA GLU A 40 -6.26 -1.21 -35.08
C GLU A 40 -5.12 -0.27 -35.54
N LYS A 41 -4.20 -0.74 -36.40
CA LYS A 41 -3.00 -0.01 -36.87
C LYS A 41 -2.15 0.57 -35.75
N LYS A 42 -2.24 0.00 -34.56
CA LYS A 42 -1.32 0.29 -33.46
C LYS A 42 -0.03 -0.50 -33.69
N GLY A 43 1.12 0.15 -33.47
CA GLY A 43 2.40 -0.53 -33.56
C GLY A 43 2.47 -1.70 -32.58
N LEU A 44 3.02 -2.85 -32.98
CA LEU A 44 3.20 -3.99 -32.09
C LEU A 44 3.99 -3.61 -30.82
N ASN A 45 4.93 -2.66 -30.94
CA ASN A 45 5.72 -2.12 -29.83
C ASN A 45 4.93 -1.23 -28.89
N ASP A 46 3.80 -0.66 -29.32
CA ASP A 46 2.95 0.19 -28.47
C ASP A 46 2.04 -0.64 -27.56
N ILE A 47 1.81 -1.91 -27.93
CA ILE A 47 0.98 -2.85 -27.17
C ILE A 47 1.84 -3.90 -26.44
N MET A 48 3.02 -4.20 -26.99
CA MET A 48 3.93 -5.22 -26.49
C MET A 48 5.27 -4.55 -26.22
N GLY A 49 5.45 -3.91 -25.07
CA GLY A 49 6.80 -3.52 -24.62
C GLY A 49 7.78 -4.70 -24.73
N GLU A 50 9.09 -4.45 -24.64
CA GLU A 50 10.20 -5.38 -24.94
C GLU A 50 10.10 -6.81 -24.32
N ALA A 51 9.20 -7.02 -23.37
CA ALA A 51 8.68 -8.33 -22.95
C ALA A 51 7.21 -8.15 -22.60
N VAL A 52 6.30 -8.94 -23.18
CA VAL A 52 4.89 -8.97 -22.79
C VAL A 52 4.82 -9.24 -21.29
N ASN A 53 4.61 -8.19 -20.52
CA ASN A 53 4.29 -8.36 -19.12
C ASN A 53 2.85 -8.90 -19.07
N PRO A 54 2.63 -10.16 -18.64
CA PRO A 54 1.29 -10.75 -18.59
C PRO A 54 0.36 -10.02 -17.61
N PHE A 55 0.91 -9.14 -16.78
CA PHE A 55 0.20 -8.29 -15.82
C PHE A 55 -0.08 -6.89 -16.36
N GLN A 56 0.20 -6.59 -17.63
CA GLN A 56 -0.31 -5.34 -18.21
C GLN A 56 -1.83 -5.39 -18.30
N GLU A 57 -2.47 -4.30 -17.91
CA GLU A 57 -3.93 -4.19 -17.81
C GLU A 57 -4.65 -4.62 -19.10
N GLU A 58 -4.16 -4.20 -20.27
CA GLU A 58 -4.73 -4.56 -21.57
C GLU A 58 -4.66 -6.08 -21.83
N VAL A 59 -3.57 -6.74 -21.46
CA VAL A 59 -3.39 -8.19 -21.60
C VAL A 59 -4.29 -8.96 -20.66
N LEU A 60 -4.39 -8.48 -19.41
CA LEU A 60 -5.28 -9.05 -18.40
C LEU A 60 -6.74 -8.96 -18.82
N ASN A 61 -7.17 -7.78 -19.24
CA ASN A 61 -8.55 -7.53 -19.67
C ASN A 61 -8.91 -8.36 -20.90
N ALA A 62 -8.05 -8.40 -21.91
CA ALA A 62 -8.28 -9.21 -23.11
C ALA A 62 -8.31 -10.71 -22.82
N SER A 63 -7.43 -11.19 -21.94
CA SER A 63 -7.42 -12.59 -21.48
C SER A 63 -8.66 -12.94 -20.70
N SER A 64 -9.11 -12.03 -19.85
CA SER A 64 -10.28 -12.21 -18.97
C SER A 64 -11.57 -12.42 -19.74
N VAL A 65 -11.75 -11.78 -20.89
CA VAL A 65 -12.96 -11.88 -21.74
C VAL A 65 -12.87 -12.99 -22.82
N HIS A 66 -11.76 -13.69 -22.91
CA HIS A 66 -11.56 -14.72 -23.94
C HIS A 66 -12.51 -15.92 -23.72
N PRO A 67 -13.12 -16.53 -24.79
CA PRO A 67 -14.05 -17.65 -24.64
C PRO A 67 -13.47 -18.87 -23.89
N LEU A 68 -12.19 -19.20 -24.10
CA LEU A 68 -11.51 -20.26 -23.37
C LEU A 68 -11.44 -19.97 -21.87
N MET A 69 -11.25 -18.70 -21.49
CA MET A 69 -11.28 -18.28 -20.09
C MET A 69 -12.69 -18.45 -19.52
N THR A 70 -13.73 -18.04 -20.26
CA THR A 70 -15.12 -18.23 -19.84
C THR A 70 -15.43 -19.70 -19.59
N ALA A 71 -15.03 -20.60 -20.48
CA ALA A 71 -15.24 -22.04 -20.31
C ALA A 71 -14.54 -22.58 -19.04
N LYS A 72 -13.29 -22.17 -18.78
CA LYS A 72 -12.60 -22.56 -17.55
C LYS A 72 -13.26 -22.00 -16.31
N ILE A 73 -13.63 -20.72 -16.30
CA ILE A 73 -14.34 -20.10 -15.18
C ILE A 73 -15.64 -20.86 -14.88
N ASP A 74 -16.41 -21.21 -15.89
CA ASP A 74 -17.68 -21.94 -15.73
C ASP A 74 -17.46 -23.30 -15.10
N GLU A 75 -16.43 -24.04 -15.53
CA GLU A 75 -16.08 -25.34 -14.95
C GLU A 75 -15.69 -25.22 -13.47
N PHE A 76 -14.82 -24.26 -13.14
CA PHE A 76 -14.34 -24.06 -11.76
C PHE A 76 -15.43 -23.52 -10.83
N MET A 77 -16.33 -22.68 -11.34
CA MET A 77 -17.40 -22.07 -10.54
C MET A 77 -18.65 -22.97 -10.37
N ALA A 78 -18.84 -23.97 -11.24
CA ALA A 78 -20.01 -24.85 -11.20
C ALA A 78 -20.32 -25.47 -9.82
N PRO A 79 -19.31 -25.92 -9.02
CA PRO A 79 -19.58 -26.51 -7.70
C PRO A 79 -19.65 -25.49 -6.56
N LEU A 80 -19.51 -24.18 -6.83
CA LEU A 80 -19.39 -23.12 -5.82
C LEU A 80 -20.63 -22.25 -5.73
N ASP A 81 -20.84 -21.64 -4.56
CA ASP A 81 -21.92 -20.69 -4.33
C ASP A 81 -21.55 -19.27 -4.79
N ILE A 82 -20.26 -18.90 -4.64
CA ILE A 82 -19.73 -17.57 -4.92
C ILE A 82 -18.52 -17.73 -5.83
N ALA A 83 -18.49 -16.98 -6.92
CA ALA A 83 -17.35 -16.91 -7.81
C ALA A 83 -16.29 -15.95 -7.24
N GLY A 84 -15.15 -16.48 -6.83
CA GLY A 84 -14.01 -15.70 -6.36
C GLY A 84 -13.06 -15.40 -7.51
N TYR A 85 -12.83 -14.12 -7.81
CA TYR A 85 -12.02 -13.69 -8.95
C TYR A 85 -10.76 -12.97 -8.49
N ASN A 86 -9.59 -13.48 -8.94
CA ASN A 86 -8.32 -12.82 -8.79
C ASN A 86 -7.99 -12.07 -10.09
N TYR A 87 -7.92 -10.74 -10.03
CA TYR A 87 -7.52 -9.85 -11.14
C TYR A 87 -8.37 -9.99 -12.41
N LEU A 88 -9.66 -10.22 -12.25
CA LEU A 88 -10.62 -10.38 -13.34
C LEU A 88 -11.70 -9.29 -13.29
N THR A 89 -11.32 -8.03 -13.06
CA THR A 89 -12.22 -6.90 -12.82
C THR A 89 -13.29 -6.74 -13.91
N VAL A 90 -12.91 -6.87 -15.17
CA VAL A 90 -13.85 -6.78 -16.31
C VAL A 90 -14.93 -7.86 -16.29
N ARG A 91 -14.68 -9.01 -15.63
CA ARG A 91 -15.67 -10.10 -15.50
C ARG A 91 -16.83 -9.74 -14.58
N HIS A 92 -16.63 -8.80 -13.64
CA HIS A 92 -17.68 -8.40 -12.71
C HIS A 92 -18.93 -7.88 -13.46
N GLU A 93 -18.75 -7.10 -14.50
CA GLU A 93 -19.86 -6.59 -15.33
C GLU A 93 -20.27 -7.57 -16.43
N MET A 94 -19.30 -8.18 -17.13
CA MET A 94 -19.55 -9.15 -18.19
C MET A 94 -20.37 -10.35 -17.71
N ASP A 95 -20.02 -10.92 -16.56
CA ASP A 95 -20.72 -12.09 -16.01
C ASP A 95 -22.15 -11.76 -15.57
N ARG A 96 -22.47 -10.50 -15.30
CA ARG A 96 -23.85 -10.09 -15.02
C ARG A 96 -24.77 -10.35 -16.18
N GLU A 97 -24.30 -10.13 -17.42
CA GLU A 97 -25.07 -10.36 -18.63
C GLU A 97 -25.15 -11.85 -18.98
N GLU A 98 -24.00 -12.53 -18.91
CA GLU A 98 -23.90 -13.94 -19.32
C GLU A 98 -24.39 -14.92 -18.23
N LYS A 99 -24.22 -14.56 -16.97
CA LYS A 99 -24.49 -15.42 -15.79
C LYS A 99 -25.26 -14.65 -14.71
N PRO A 100 -26.53 -14.28 -14.95
CA PRO A 100 -27.28 -13.33 -14.11
C PRO A 100 -27.49 -13.81 -12.65
N ASN A 101 -27.31 -15.10 -12.35
CA ASN A 101 -27.43 -15.66 -11.00
C ASN A 101 -26.07 -15.81 -10.28
N ARG A 102 -24.97 -15.45 -10.92
CA ARG A 102 -23.62 -15.55 -10.33
C ARG A 102 -23.42 -14.47 -9.29
N ILE A 103 -23.08 -14.87 -8.08
CA ILE A 103 -22.58 -13.98 -7.03
C ILE A 103 -21.07 -13.90 -7.16
N ILE A 104 -20.51 -12.70 -7.13
CA ILE A 104 -19.10 -12.44 -7.39
C ILE A 104 -18.43 -11.82 -6.16
N LEU A 105 -17.21 -12.26 -5.89
CA LEU A 105 -16.30 -11.69 -4.91
C LEU A 105 -14.95 -11.43 -5.60
N GLY A 106 -14.44 -10.22 -5.55
CA GLY A 106 -13.04 -9.92 -5.89
C GLY A 106 -12.16 -10.51 -4.78
N THR A 107 -11.53 -11.64 -5.03
CA THR A 107 -10.72 -12.34 -4.01
C THR A 107 -9.27 -11.91 -3.99
N GLU A 108 -8.78 -11.33 -5.10
CA GLU A 108 -7.53 -10.57 -5.18
C GLU A 108 -7.70 -9.48 -6.24
N THR A 109 -7.41 -8.23 -5.87
CA THR A 109 -7.58 -7.08 -6.76
C THR A 109 -6.41 -6.11 -6.64
N PHE A 110 -6.20 -5.30 -7.67
CA PHE A 110 -5.10 -4.33 -7.70
C PHE A 110 -5.43 -3.05 -6.94
N PRO A 111 -4.48 -2.47 -6.20
CA PRO A 111 -4.65 -1.17 -5.56
C PRO A 111 -4.99 -0.04 -6.54
N SER A 112 -4.51 -0.10 -7.77
CA SER A 112 -4.82 0.88 -8.81
C SER A 112 -6.30 0.92 -9.20
N GLU A 113 -7.06 -0.16 -8.94
CA GLU A 113 -8.47 -0.31 -9.31
C GLU A 113 -9.46 -0.02 -8.15
N ILE A 114 -8.97 0.39 -6.97
CA ILE A 114 -9.79 0.59 -5.76
C ILE A 114 -11.08 1.38 -6.02
N ALA A 115 -10.97 2.53 -6.69
CA ALA A 115 -12.12 3.41 -6.93
C ALA A 115 -13.15 2.77 -7.87
N GLN A 116 -12.69 2.11 -8.93
CA GLN A 116 -13.55 1.42 -9.90
C GLN A 116 -14.26 0.23 -9.25
N LEU A 117 -13.52 -0.62 -8.55
CA LEU A 117 -14.04 -1.81 -7.89
C LEU A 117 -15.07 -1.48 -6.82
N TRP A 118 -14.78 -0.48 -5.98
CA TRP A 118 -15.72 -0.05 -4.96
C TRP A 118 -17.01 0.53 -5.55
N LYS A 119 -16.91 1.24 -6.68
CA LYS A 119 -18.08 1.68 -7.44
C LYS A 119 -18.91 0.50 -7.96
N ILE A 120 -18.27 -0.55 -8.48
CA ILE A 120 -18.92 -1.77 -8.92
C ILE A 120 -19.64 -2.45 -7.75
N VAL A 121 -18.96 -2.64 -6.61
CA VAL A 121 -19.55 -3.23 -5.39
C VAL A 121 -20.79 -2.43 -4.92
N ARG A 122 -20.70 -1.11 -4.84
CA ARG A 122 -21.80 -0.26 -4.39
C ARG A 122 -23.02 -0.29 -5.30
N ASN A 123 -22.80 -0.41 -6.60
CA ASN A 123 -23.88 -0.30 -7.60
C ASN A 123 -24.46 -1.65 -8.00
N ASN A 124 -23.85 -2.77 -7.62
CA ASN A 124 -24.23 -4.09 -8.08
C ASN A 124 -24.41 -5.08 -6.93
N LYS A 125 -25.66 -5.45 -6.63
CA LYS A 125 -25.99 -6.36 -5.52
C LYS A 125 -25.41 -7.78 -5.66
N TYR A 126 -24.98 -8.17 -6.84
CA TYR A 126 -24.36 -9.47 -7.12
C TYR A 126 -22.85 -9.47 -6.89
N VAL A 127 -22.21 -8.30 -6.72
CA VAL A 127 -20.80 -8.18 -6.33
C VAL A 127 -20.77 -7.87 -4.83
N ILE A 128 -20.37 -8.85 -4.02
CA ILE A 128 -20.52 -8.78 -2.57
C ILE A 128 -19.30 -8.22 -1.83
N GLY A 129 -18.19 -8.01 -2.54
CA GLY A 129 -17.00 -7.46 -1.93
C GLY A 129 -15.80 -7.45 -2.87
N ASP A 130 -14.75 -6.84 -2.33
CA ASP A 130 -13.45 -6.66 -2.97
C ASP A 130 -12.35 -6.83 -1.93
N MET A 131 -11.38 -7.70 -2.20
CA MET A 131 -10.23 -7.97 -1.35
C MET A 131 -8.95 -7.64 -2.13
N THR A 132 -8.24 -6.63 -1.66
CA THR A 132 -6.99 -6.21 -2.31
C THR A 132 -5.86 -7.21 -2.05
N TRP A 133 -4.93 -7.31 -2.97
CA TRP A 133 -3.61 -7.87 -2.72
C TRP A 133 -2.56 -6.75 -2.64
N THR A 134 -2.12 -6.34 -1.42
CA THR A 134 -2.55 -6.98 -0.18
C THR A 134 -2.82 -5.94 0.90
N GLY A 135 -3.55 -6.29 1.93
CA GLY A 135 -3.83 -5.40 3.06
C GLY A 135 -2.59 -5.15 3.91
N TYR A 136 -1.83 -6.19 4.25
CA TYR A 136 -0.60 -6.12 5.05
C TYR A 136 0.58 -6.66 4.24
N ASP A 137 1.71 -5.94 4.23
CA ASP A 137 2.91 -6.36 3.52
C ASP A 137 3.54 -7.61 4.16
N TYR A 138 4.36 -8.32 3.40
CA TYR A 138 4.89 -9.61 3.82
C TYR A 138 6.27 -9.88 3.22
N LEU A 139 6.99 -10.85 3.81
CA LEU A 139 8.25 -11.37 3.29
C LEU A 139 7.99 -12.38 2.17
N GLY A 140 8.65 -12.20 1.06
CA GLY A 140 8.48 -13.01 -0.15
C GLY A 140 7.89 -12.20 -1.31
N GLU A 141 7.76 -12.81 -2.48
CA GLU A 141 7.36 -12.16 -3.74
C GLU A 141 8.04 -10.80 -3.93
N ALA A 142 9.34 -10.79 -3.64
CA ALA A 142 10.16 -9.62 -3.42
C ALA A 142 10.02 -8.58 -4.53
N ALA A 143 9.78 -7.33 -4.14
CA ALA A 143 9.61 -6.17 -5.02
C ALA A 143 8.35 -6.21 -5.91
N LEU A 144 7.33 -7.01 -5.59
CA LEU A 144 6.08 -7.10 -6.35
C LEU A 144 5.42 -5.73 -6.55
N GLY A 145 5.31 -4.92 -5.48
CA GLY A 145 4.73 -3.58 -5.48
C GLY A 145 5.76 -2.45 -5.46
N LEU A 146 7.06 -2.76 -5.64
CA LEU A 146 8.10 -1.73 -5.64
C LEU A 146 8.10 -0.96 -6.95
N ILE A 147 8.18 0.37 -6.84
CA ILE A 147 8.39 1.25 -7.99
C ILE A 147 9.89 1.49 -8.15
N THR A 148 10.39 1.25 -9.35
CA THR A 148 11.76 1.58 -9.76
C THR A 148 11.73 2.63 -10.86
N TYR A 149 12.88 3.24 -11.17
CA TYR A 149 12.93 4.34 -12.12
C TYR A 149 13.96 4.06 -13.21
N GLU A 150 13.65 4.48 -14.41
CA GLU A 150 14.53 4.29 -15.57
C GLU A 150 15.87 5.02 -15.34
N GLY A 151 16.98 4.31 -15.57
CA GLY A 151 18.34 4.83 -15.34
C GLY A 151 18.84 4.74 -13.90
N GLU A 152 17.99 4.32 -12.94
CA GLU A 152 18.43 4.10 -11.57
C GLU A 152 18.87 2.65 -11.36
N PRO A 153 20.00 2.43 -10.66
CA PRO A 153 20.41 1.08 -10.28
C PRO A 153 19.44 0.51 -9.24
N PRO A 154 19.30 -0.82 -9.14
CA PRO A 154 18.60 -1.45 -8.03
C PRO A 154 19.21 -1.03 -6.69
N LYS A 155 18.38 -0.73 -5.70
CA LYS A 155 18.84 -0.37 -4.34
C LYS A 155 19.51 -1.54 -3.62
N SER A 156 19.16 -2.77 -3.97
CA SER A 156 19.74 -3.99 -3.42
C SER A 156 19.82 -5.07 -4.49
N SER A 157 20.75 -5.99 -4.33
CA SER A 157 20.81 -7.22 -5.13
C SER A 157 19.72 -8.23 -4.74
N MET A 158 19.11 -8.05 -3.56
CA MET A 158 18.11 -8.96 -3.00
C MET A 158 17.07 -8.18 -2.19
N TYR A 159 15.89 -7.96 -2.77
CA TYR A 159 14.74 -7.46 -2.04
C TYR A 159 14.13 -8.58 -1.17
N ARG A 160 13.45 -8.22 -0.08
CA ARG A 160 12.90 -9.18 0.90
C ARG A 160 11.39 -9.13 1.01
N THR A 161 10.77 -7.95 0.87
CA THR A 161 9.33 -7.77 1.02
C THR A 161 8.65 -7.63 -0.33
N ALA A 162 7.36 -7.95 -0.38
CA ALA A 162 6.53 -7.72 -1.56
C ALA A 162 6.37 -6.23 -1.83
N TYR A 163 6.34 -5.39 -0.81
CA TYR A 163 6.11 -3.95 -0.86
C TYR A 163 4.79 -3.57 -1.56
N ALA A 164 3.78 -4.45 -1.43
CA ALA A 164 2.46 -4.32 -2.05
C ALA A 164 1.34 -3.99 -1.04
N GLY A 165 1.65 -3.99 0.27
CA GLY A 165 0.66 -3.80 1.32
C GLY A 165 0.10 -2.38 1.43
N ASP A 166 -1.19 -2.25 1.76
CA ASP A 166 -1.77 -1.00 2.25
C ASP A 166 -1.13 -0.58 3.59
N ILE A 167 -0.71 -1.57 4.38
CA ILE A 167 0.05 -1.45 5.62
C ILE A 167 1.41 -2.10 5.37
N ASP A 168 2.48 -1.43 5.76
CA ASP A 168 3.84 -1.93 5.57
C ASP A 168 4.22 -3.04 6.56
N LEU A 169 5.43 -3.59 6.41
CA LEU A 169 5.90 -4.73 7.20
C LEU A 169 5.92 -4.48 8.71
N ILE A 170 6.08 -3.22 9.15
CA ILE A 170 6.12 -2.82 10.56
C ILE A 170 4.82 -2.19 11.06
N GLY A 171 3.74 -2.27 10.29
CA GLY A 171 2.41 -1.86 10.72
C GLY A 171 2.01 -0.44 10.38
N HIS A 172 2.84 0.34 9.67
CA HIS A 172 2.47 1.67 9.24
C HIS A 172 1.57 1.65 8.02
N ARG A 173 0.59 2.53 8.04
CA ARG A 173 -0.32 2.72 6.92
C ARG A 173 0.36 3.53 5.83
N ARG A 174 0.41 2.96 4.63
CA ARG A 174 0.91 3.65 3.43
C ARG A 174 -0.17 4.56 2.83
N PRO A 175 0.18 5.54 1.98
CA PRO A 175 -0.79 6.45 1.34
C PRO A 175 -1.96 5.74 0.66
N VAL A 176 -1.75 4.58 0.07
CA VAL A 176 -2.80 3.75 -0.56
C VAL A 176 -3.90 3.34 0.44
N SER A 177 -3.55 3.08 1.70
CA SER A 177 -4.51 2.77 2.76
C SER A 177 -5.46 3.95 3.05
N PHE A 178 -4.95 5.17 3.04
CA PHE A 178 -5.76 6.38 3.22
C PHE A 178 -6.61 6.70 1.99
N PHE A 179 -6.08 6.45 0.79
CA PHE A 179 -6.86 6.51 -0.45
C PHE A 179 -8.05 5.55 -0.39
N ARG A 180 -7.85 4.31 0.05
CA ARG A 180 -8.92 3.32 0.24
C ARG A 180 -9.97 3.78 1.24
N GLU A 181 -9.57 4.33 2.40
CA GLU A 181 -10.51 4.89 3.38
C GLU A 181 -11.40 5.99 2.79
N ILE A 182 -10.81 6.87 1.98
CA ILE A 182 -11.54 7.95 1.31
C ILE A 182 -12.54 7.39 0.31
N VAL A 183 -12.10 6.47 -0.55
CA VAL A 183 -12.97 5.82 -1.54
C VAL A 183 -14.12 5.07 -0.87
N PHE A 184 -13.88 4.41 0.26
CA PHE A 184 -14.90 3.69 1.03
C PHE A 184 -15.80 4.62 1.85
N GLY A 185 -15.52 5.92 1.90
CA GLY A 185 -16.28 6.91 2.67
C GLY A 185 -16.05 6.86 4.18
N LEU A 186 -14.98 6.20 4.62
CA LEU A 186 -14.60 6.06 6.04
C LEU A 186 -13.84 7.28 6.54
N ARG A 187 -13.12 7.96 5.66
CA ARG A 187 -12.37 9.19 5.96
C ARG A 187 -13.03 10.41 5.32
N LYS A 188 -13.22 11.48 6.11
CA LYS A 188 -13.84 12.73 5.66
C LYS A 188 -12.82 13.79 5.26
N ASP A 189 -11.70 13.86 5.98
CA ASP A 189 -10.64 14.81 5.69
C ASP A 189 -9.81 14.32 4.49
N PRO A 190 -9.30 15.23 3.66
CA PRO A 190 -8.39 14.87 2.59
C PRO A 190 -7.08 14.29 3.16
N TYR A 191 -6.26 13.74 2.29
CA TYR A 191 -4.94 13.23 2.64
C TYR A 191 -3.92 13.71 1.61
N ILE A 192 -2.72 14.06 2.06
CA ILE A 192 -1.61 14.51 1.21
C ILE A 192 -0.49 13.48 1.31
N ALA A 193 0.01 13.06 0.15
CA ALA A 193 1.28 12.37 0.01
C ALA A 193 2.13 13.09 -1.02
N VAL A 194 3.44 13.03 -0.88
CA VAL A 194 4.37 13.69 -1.80
C VAL A 194 5.26 12.63 -2.43
N GLU A 195 5.32 12.63 -3.76
CA GLU A 195 6.23 11.77 -4.51
C GLU A 195 7.68 12.13 -4.15
N ARG A 196 8.54 11.13 -4.10
CA ARG A 196 9.96 11.33 -3.69
C ARG A 196 10.70 12.23 -4.68
N PRO A 197 11.15 13.44 -4.29
CA PRO A 197 11.69 14.45 -5.21
C PRO A 197 12.92 14.01 -6.00
N GLN A 198 13.73 13.09 -5.46
CA GLN A 198 14.90 12.54 -6.17
C GLN A 198 14.55 11.81 -7.47
N TYR A 199 13.28 11.46 -7.64
CA TYR A 199 12.81 10.79 -8.85
C TYR A 199 11.96 11.69 -9.74
N PHE A 200 11.85 12.98 -9.43
CA PHE A 200 11.08 13.91 -10.26
C PHE A 200 11.56 13.88 -11.71
N GLY A 201 10.62 13.77 -12.64
CA GLY A 201 10.91 13.71 -14.09
C GLY A 201 11.46 12.38 -14.60
N LYS A 202 11.74 11.40 -13.73
CA LYS A 202 12.14 10.06 -14.13
C LYS A 202 10.92 9.21 -14.44
N LYS A 203 11.05 8.33 -15.43
CA LYS A 203 9.96 7.42 -15.82
C LYS A 203 9.85 6.27 -14.82
N PRO A 204 8.71 6.12 -14.11
CA PRO A 204 8.52 5.01 -13.18
C PRO A 204 8.30 3.70 -13.93
N LYS A 205 8.87 2.63 -13.41
CA LYS A 205 8.57 1.24 -13.76
C LYS A 205 7.83 0.64 -12.58
N LYS A 206 6.52 0.47 -12.72
CA LYS A 206 5.65 -0.06 -11.67
C LYS A 206 4.82 -1.24 -12.16
N SER A 207 4.50 -2.13 -11.24
CA SER A 207 3.51 -3.17 -11.44
C SER A 207 2.10 -2.67 -11.10
N GLN A 208 1.08 -3.48 -11.37
CA GLN A 208 -0.31 -3.18 -10.99
C GLN A 208 -0.53 -3.18 -9.46
N TRP A 209 0.37 -3.81 -8.70
CA TRP A 209 0.33 -3.83 -7.22
C TRP A 209 0.87 -2.56 -6.56
N ALA A 210 1.38 -1.61 -7.33
CA ALA A 210 1.85 -0.32 -6.84
C ALA A 210 0.88 0.79 -7.21
N LEU A 211 0.48 1.64 -6.24
CA LEU A 211 -0.28 2.84 -6.53
C LEU A 211 0.67 3.98 -6.91
N GLU A 212 1.39 4.53 -5.96
CA GLU A 212 2.37 5.61 -6.16
C GLU A 212 3.54 5.45 -5.16
N ASP A 213 4.74 5.96 -5.52
CA ASP A 213 5.89 6.05 -4.61
C ASP A 213 5.88 7.41 -3.91
N SER A 214 4.92 7.59 -3.03
CA SER A 214 4.71 8.81 -2.26
C SER A 214 4.61 8.51 -0.78
N ILE A 215 4.98 9.49 0.05
CA ILE A 215 4.87 9.43 1.51
C ILE A 215 4.22 10.70 2.04
N SER A 216 3.60 10.63 3.22
CA SER A 216 2.97 11.78 3.87
C SER A 216 4.01 12.64 4.59
N SER A 217 4.85 13.34 3.83
CA SER A 217 5.91 14.21 4.33
C SER A 217 5.97 15.52 3.55
N TRP A 218 6.26 16.61 4.26
CA TRP A 218 6.66 17.91 3.69
C TRP A 218 8.04 18.33 4.20
N THR A 219 8.93 17.34 4.40
CA THR A 219 10.33 17.53 4.80
C THR A 219 11.23 16.96 3.71
N TRP A 220 11.77 17.82 2.87
CA TRP A 220 12.58 17.43 1.70
C TRP A 220 13.86 18.28 1.66
N LYS A 221 14.69 18.15 2.70
CA LYS A 221 15.94 18.90 2.85
C LYS A 221 16.86 18.69 1.64
N GLY A 222 17.34 19.80 1.07
CA GLY A 222 18.19 19.82 -0.12
C GLY A 222 17.42 19.88 -1.44
N TYR A 223 16.08 19.92 -1.38
CA TYR A 223 15.21 20.07 -2.55
C TYR A 223 14.49 21.43 -2.58
N GLU A 224 14.91 22.39 -1.75
CA GLU A 224 14.34 23.73 -1.71
C GLU A 224 14.40 24.37 -3.11
N GLY A 225 13.28 24.91 -3.58
CA GLY A 225 13.13 25.47 -4.92
C GLY A 225 13.05 24.44 -6.06
N GLN A 226 13.11 23.13 -5.75
CA GLN A 226 12.97 22.08 -6.75
C GLN A 226 11.51 21.67 -6.94
N PRO A 227 11.15 21.15 -8.13
CA PRO A 227 9.80 20.68 -8.37
C PRO A 227 9.51 19.38 -7.61
N VAL A 228 8.29 19.31 -7.05
CA VAL A 228 7.74 18.12 -6.37
C VAL A 228 6.32 17.87 -6.86
N ILE A 229 5.83 16.65 -6.70
CA ILE A 229 4.44 16.29 -6.97
C ILE A 229 3.77 15.93 -5.65
N ALA A 230 2.67 16.62 -5.35
CA ALA A 230 1.80 16.26 -4.23
C ALA A 230 0.56 15.53 -4.77
N ASP A 231 0.35 14.31 -4.30
CA ASP A 231 -0.86 13.53 -4.46
C ASP A 231 -1.83 13.91 -3.36
N VAL A 232 -3.01 14.37 -3.73
CA VAL A 232 -4.06 14.72 -2.78
C VAL A 232 -5.25 13.83 -3.01
N TYR A 233 -5.68 13.12 -1.97
CA TYR A 233 -6.85 12.25 -2.01
C TYR A 233 -8.00 12.89 -1.22
N GLY A 234 -9.24 12.76 -1.72
CA GLY A 234 -10.39 13.35 -1.05
C GLY A 234 -11.73 13.00 -1.69
N ASP A 235 -12.80 13.09 -0.89
CA ASP A 235 -14.18 12.97 -1.35
C ASP A 235 -14.93 14.31 -1.19
N GLY A 236 -14.84 15.17 -2.20
CA GLY A 236 -15.48 16.45 -2.29
C GLY A 236 -15.76 16.81 -3.75
N ASP A 237 -16.14 18.06 -4.00
CA ASP A 237 -16.32 18.55 -5.37
C ASP A 237 -15.00 19.10 -5.91
N GLU A 238 -14.24 19.81 -5.03
CA GLU A 238 -12.96 20.43 -5.35
C GLU A 238 -12.00 20.33 -4.16
N VAL A 239 -10.72 20.37 -4.45
CA VAL A 239 -9.66 20.53 -3.45
C VAL A 239 -8.77 21.72 -3.83
N GLU A 240 -8.37 22.50 -2.84
CA GLU A 240 -7.39 23.57 -2.95
C GLU A 240 -6.14 23.19 -2.16
N VAL A 241 -4.98 23.34 -2.76
CA VAL A 241 -3.70 23.18 -2.07
C VAL A 241 -3.12 24.55 -1.76
N LEU A 242 -2.64 24.73 -0.53
CA LEU A 242 -1.91 25.91 -0.10
C LEU A 242 -0.49 25.51 0.32
N VAL A 243 0.49 26.31 -0.07
CA VAL A 243 1.88 26.21 0.40
C VAL A 243 2.19 27.52 1.13
N ASN A 244 2.52 27.43 2.41
CA ASN A 244 2.77 28.59 3.29
C ASN A 244 1.65 29.64 3.20
N GLY A 245 0.38 29.19 3.17
CA GLY A 245 -0.81 30.04 3.05
C GLY A 245 -1.10 30.58 1.63
N ARG A 246 -0.22 30.36 0.65
CA ARG A 246 -0.42 30.77 -0.75
C ARG A 246 -1.16 29.67 -1.51
N SER A 247 -2.29 30.00 -2.14
CA SER A 247 -3.08 29.07 -2.94
C SER A 247 -2.31 28.63 -4.21
N MET A 248 -2.29 27.32 -4.44
CA MET A 248 -1.78 26.68 -5.66
C MET A 248 -2.93 26.36 -6.63
N GLY A 249 -4.12 26.89 -6.38
CA GLY A 249 -5.31 26.70 -7.18
C GLY A 249 -6.18 25.54 -6.72
N ARG A 250 -7.37 25.46 -7.33
CA ARG A 250 -8.36 24.39 -7.09
C ARG A 250 -8.38 23.41 -8.22
N LYS A 251 -8.60 22.13 -7.87
CA LYS A 251 -8.79 21.04 -8.84
C LYS A 251 -10.05 20.25 -8.50
N PRO A 252 -10.74 19.66 -9.52
CA PRO A 252 -11.84 18.73 -9.29
C PRO A 252 -11.40 17.58 -8.37
N MET A 253 -12.35 17.09 -7.56
CA MET A 253 -12.14 15.98 -6.62
C MET A 253 -13.36 15.05 -6.62
N GLY A 254 -13.30 13.98 -5.80
CA GLY A 254 -14.38 13.01 -5.62
C GLY A 254 -14.47 11.98 -6.73
N GLU A 255 -15.58 11.23 -6.78
CA GLU A 255 -15.72 10.04 -7.63
C GLU A 255 -15.45 10.31 -9.12
N LYS A 256 -15.90 11.44 -9.64
CA LYS A 256 -15.68 11.81 -11.07
C LYS A 256 -14.22 12.08 -11.41
N ALA A 257 -13.43 12.48 -10.42
CA ALA A 257 -11.99 12.72 -10.53
C ALA A 257 -11.15 11.54 -10.00
N GLY A 258 -11.77 10.39 -9.72
CA GLY A 258 -11.11 9.22 -9.17
C GLY A 258 -10.61 9.42 -7.73
N PHE A 259 -11.22 10.37 -6.98
CA PHE A 259 -10.85 10.73 -5.60
C PHE A 259 -9.41 11.22 -5.41
N ALA A 260 -8.74 11.64 -6.49
CA ALA A 260 -7.34 12.05 -6.48
C ALA A 260 -7.09 13.28 -7.34
N ALA A 261 -6.15 14.13 -6.91
CA ALA A 261 -5.63 15.25 -7.69
C ALA A 261 -4.12 15.37 -7.48
N LYS A 262 -3.37 15.55 -8.58
CA LYS A 262 -1.92 15.77 -8.53
C LYS A 262 -1.60 17.24 -8.70
N TYR A 263 -0.71 17.77 -7.85
CA TYR A 263 -0.20 19.13 -7.92
C TYR A 263 1.31 19.09 -8.13
N GLN A 264 1.77 19.67 -9.24
CA GLN A 264 3.19 19.96 -9.41
C GLN A 264 3.47 21.32 -8.75
N LEU A 265 4.35 21.32 -7.78
CA LEU A 265 4.67 22.43 -6.91
C LEU A 265 6.18 22.67 -6.92
N GLU A 266 6.61 23.84 -6.48
CA GLU A 266 7.99 24.09 -6.05
C GLU A 266 8.06 23.84 -4.54
N TYR A 267 9.02 23.05 -4.09
CA TYR A 267 9.17 22.76 -2.66
C TYR A 267 9.68 23.98 -1.90
N GLU A 268 8.88 24.45 -0.96
CA GLU A 268 9.22 25.49 0.01
C GLU A 268 9.04 24.91 1.42
N PRO A 269 10.09 24.94 2.29
CA PRO A 269 9.91 24.55 3.69
C PRO A 269 8.80 25.34 4.39
N GLY A 270 8.10 24.70 5.31
CA GLY A 270 6.98 25.30 6.04
C GLY A 270 5.77 24.36 6.06
N GLU A 271 4.65 24.76 5.49
CA GLU A 271 3.39 24.03 5.53
C GLU A 271 2.84 23.78 4.12
N ILE A 272 2.37 22.57 3.87
CA ILE A 272 1.44 22.25 2.78
C ILE A 272 0.10 21.84 3.36
N LYS A 273 -0.99 22.44 2.84
CA LYS A 273 -2.35 22.20 3.31
C LYS A 273 -3.29 21.91 2.15
N ALA A 274 -4.09 20.86 2.28
CA ALA A 274 -5.22 20.61 1.39
C ALA A 274 -6.52 21.02 2.08
N VAL A 275 -7.37 21.75 1.36
CA VAL A 275 -8.70 22.19 1.81
C VAL A 275 -9.72 21.62 0.84
N LEU A 276 -10.64 20.82 1.36
CA LEU A 276 -11.68 20.14 0.60
C LEU A 276 -12.97 20.95 0.62
N TYR A 277 -13.61 21.07 -0.54
CA TYR A 277 -14.86 21.79 -0.70
C TYR A 277 -15.98 20.88 -1.19
N ARG A 278 -17.19 21.11 -0.66
CA ARG A 278 -18.43 20.50 -1.14
C ARG A 278 -19.51 21.58 -1.21
N ASN A 279 -20.12 21.73 -2.38
CA ASN A 279 -21.09 22.80 -2.66
C ASN A 279 -20.52 24.21 -2.34
N GLY A 280 -19.25 24.44 -2.65
CA GLY A 280 -18.55 25.70 -2.38
C GLY A 280 -18.17 25.96 -0.92
N THR A 281 -18.50 25.05 0.00
CA THR A 281 -18.22 25.17 1.45
C THR A 281 -17.09 24.21 1.84
N VAL A 282 -16.20 24.67 2.72
CA VAL A 282 -15.12 23.83 3.29
C VAL A 282 -15.74 22.68 4.06
N CYS A 283 -15.34 21.45 3.75
CA CYS A 283 -15.84 20.24 4.40
C CYS A 283 -14.73 19.37 5.03
N GLY A 284 -13.46 19.71 4.86
CA GLY A 284 -12.33 19.04 5.50
C GLY A 284 -11.01 19.71 5.17
N SER A 285 -9.98 19.43 5.95
CA SER A 285 -8.62 19.86 5.64
C SER A 285 -7.59 18.92 6.24
N TYR A 286 -6.39 18.90 5.65
CA TYR A 286 -5.25 18.15 6.14
C TYR A 286 -3.98 18.92 5.84
N GLU A 287 -3.01 18.89 6.77
CA GLU A 287 -1.76 19.64 6.63
C GLU A 287 -0.55 18.79 6.99
N LEU A 288 0.56 19.09 6.35
CA LEU A 288 1.89 18.55 6.68
C LEU A 288 2.83 19.74 6.90
N LYS A 289 3.76 19.58 7.82
CA LYS A 289 4.77 20.58 8.15
C LYS A 289 6.17 20.03 7.94
N THR A 290 7.06 20.91 7.51
CA THR A 290 8.48 20.61 7.45
C THR A 290 9.00 20.42 8.88
N ALA A 291 9.63 19.29 9.13
CA ALA A 291 10.33 19.03 10.38
C ALA A 291 11.68 19.76 10.42
N ASP A 292 12.01 20.31 11.57
CA ASP A 292 13.34 20.81 11.90
C ASP A 292 14.31 19.65 12.20
N THR A 293 15.47 19.98 12.75
CA THR A 293 16.43 18.96 13.21
C THR A 293 15.78 18.02 14.21
N VAL A 294 15.88 16.71 13.98
CA VAL A 294 15.41 15.66 14.88
C VAL A 294 16.18 15.76 16.20
N VAL A 295 15.46 15.75 17.31
CA VAL A 295 16.03 15.90 18.67
C VAL A 295 15.65 14.76 19.61
N GLU A 296 14.59 14.00 19.28
CA GLU A 296 14.14 12.91 20.15
C GLU A 296 13.58 11.72 19.38
N LEU A 297 13.74 10.53 19.98
CA LEU A 297 13.03 9.33 19.62
C LEU A 297 11.69 9.30 20.37
N PHE A 298 10.64 8.85 19.70
CA PHE A 298 9.34 8.59 20.34
C PHE A 298 8.85 7.20 19.95
N SER A 299 8.00 6.60 20.80
CA SER A 299 7.28 5.39 20.41
C SER A 299 5.84 5.73 20.08
N GLU A 300 5.28 5.01 19.12
CA GLU A 300 3.84 4.95 18.92
C GLU A 300 3.16 4.28 20.11
N GLU A 301 1.82 4.24 20.10
CA GLU A 301 1.03 3.57 21.13
C GLU A 301 1.32 2.06 21.15
N TYR A 302 1.49 1.51 22.36
CA TYR A 302 1.78 0.09 22.58
C TYR A 302 1.10 -0.43 23.86
N THR A 303 0.92 -1.74 23.95
CA THR A 303 0.45 -2.39 25.17
C THR A 303 1.63 -2.60 26.13
N ALA A 304 1.56 -2.03 27.35
CA ALA A 304 2.65 -2.10 28.31
C ALA A 304 2.72 -3.41 29.11
N ASP A 305 1.65 -4.18 29.14
CA ASP A 305 1.55 -5.45 29.88
C ASP A 305 1.59 -6.65 28.93
N LEU A 306 2.44 -7.64 29.23
CA LEU A 306 2.55 -8.91 28.54
C LEU A 306 2.22 -10.05 29.48
N LYS A 307 1.68 -11.15 28.95
CA LYS A 307 1.52 -12.39 29.69
C LYS A 307 2.89 -13.07 29.94
N ALA A 308 3.09 -13.57 31.15
CA ALA A 308 4.29 -14.29 31.50
C ALA A 308 4.26 -15.77 31.03
N ASP A 309 3.86 -16.00 29.76
CA ASP A 309 3.70 -17.33 29.16
C ASP A 309 4.85 -17.74 28.23
N GLY A 310 5.81 -16.86 28.01
CA GLY A 310 6.95 -17.10 27.12
C GLY A 310 6.60 -16.98 25.62
N GLN A 311 5.39 -16.55 25.28
CA GLN A 311 4.92 -16.43 23.89
C GLN A 311 4.41 -15.03 23.56
N ASP A 312 3.88 -14.31 24.53
CA ASP A 312 3.28 -13.00 24.33
C ASP A 312 4.31 -11.96 23.86
N ILE A 313 3.97 -11.19 22.87
CA ILE A 313 4.86 -10.25 22.16
C ILE A 313 4.22 -8.86 22.13
N VAL A 314 5.03 -7.83 22.38
CA VAL A 314 4.70 -6.44 22.09
C VAL A 314 5.56 -5.94 20.93
N PHE A 315 4.95 -5.17 20.04
CA PHE A 315 5.64 -4.45 19.00
C PHE A 315 5.83 -2.99 19.44
N LEU A 316 7.07 -2.53 19.39
CA LEU A 316 7.47 -1.18 19.77
C LEU A 316 7.95 -0.47 18.50
N THR A 317 7.07 0.33 17.92
CA THR A 317 7.39 1.14 16.74
C THR A 317 7.97 2.46 17.21
N VAL A 318 9.15 2.79 16.72
CA VAL A 318 9.92 3.97 17.13
C VAL A 318 10.19 4.85 15.94
N GLY A 319 9.85 6.12 16.08
CA GLY A 319 10.09 7.17 15.09
C GLY A 319 10.93 8.30 15.65
N MET A 320 11.20 9.28 14.78
CA MET A 320 12.00 10.46 15.08
C MET A 320 11.19 11.73 14.86
N ARG A 321 11.31 12.68 15.78
CA ARG A 321 10.62 13.99 15.66
C ARG A 321 11.48 15.16 16.12
N ASP A 322 11.11 16.34 15.64
CA ASP A 322 11.69 17.60 16.05
C ASP A 322 11.09 18.10 17.39
N ARG A 323 11.52 19.29 17.85
CA ARG A 323 11.01 19.91 19.09
C ARG A 323 9.55 20.31 19.03
N ASN A 324 9.00 20.46 17.82
CA ASN A 324 7.61 20.84 17.59
C ASN A 324 6.69 19.61 17.46
N GLY A 325 7.26 18.41 17.50
CA GLY A 325 6.55 17.14 17.34
C GLY A 325 6.36 16.73 15.87
N ASN A 326 6.94 17.46 14.90
CA ASN A 326 6.86 17.06 13.51
C ASN A 326 7.79 15.86 13.26
N ILE A 327 7.25 14.83 12.62
CA ILE A 327 7.97 13.60 12.32
C ILE A 327 8.83 13.82 11.07
N ASN A 328 10.09 13.43 11.12
CA ASN A 328 10.97 13.47 9.97
C ASN A 328 11.09 12.07 9.35
N LEU A 329 10.33 11.85 8.25
CA LEU A 329 10.32 10.59 7.51
C LEU A 329 11.52 10.44 6.56
N GLN A 330 12.31 11.51 6.33
CA GLN A 330 13.40 11.52 5.35
C GLN A 330 14.77 11.23 5.95
N GLU A 331 14.90 11.38 7.28
CA GLU A 331 16.19 11.19 7.92
C GLU A 331 16.43 9.70 8.21
N GLU A 332 17.38 9.10 7.52
CA GLU A 332 17.86 7.76 7.80
C GLU A 332 18.86 7.80 8.95
N LYS A 333 18.58 7.09 10.03
CA LYS A 333 19.47 6.96 11.19
C LYS A 333 19.59 5.52 11.64
N GLU A 334 20.80 5.16 12.04
CA GLU A 334 21.04 3.94 12.80
C GLU A 334 20.44 4.06 14.20
N ILE A 335 19.51 3.18 14.55
CA ILE A 335 18.94 3.09 15.89
C ILE A 335 19.34 1.75 16.51
N ARG A 336 19.83 1.80 17.75
CA ARG A 336 20.21 0.64 18.55
C ARG A 336 19.13 0.34 19.57
N VAL A 337 18.80 -0.94 19.75
CA VAL A 337 17.87 -1.42 20.77
C VAL A 337 18.58 -2.31 21.79
N CYS A 338 18.25 -2.12 23.07
CA CYS A 338 18.68 -3.01 24.17
C CYS A 338 17.45 -3.44 24.97
N VAL A 339 17.33 -4.74 25.24
CA VAL A 339 16.25 -5.32 26.05
C VAL A 339 16.86 -5.98 27.30
N GLU A 340 16.37 -5.59 28.49
CA GLU A 340 16.84 -6.09 29.79
C GLU A 340 15.67 -6.58 30.63
N GLY A 341 15.95 -7.47 31.60
CA GLY A 341 14.96 -8.01 32.53
C GLY A 341 14.37 -9.32 32.02
N VAL A 342 13.04 -9.49 32.16
CA VAL A 342 12.34 -10.76 31.85
C VAL A 342 11.77 -10.78 30.40
N GLY A 343 12.44 -10.12 29.49
CA GLY A 343 12.10 -10.09 28.05
C GLY A 343 13.30 -10.36 27.16
N VAL A 344 13.03 -10.70 25.91
CA VAL A 344 14.04 -10.89 24.85
C VAL A 344 13.64 -10.12 23.61
N LEU A 345 14.62 -9.62 22.86
CA LEU A 345 14.42 -9.09 21.52
C LEU A 345 14.14 -10.27 20.59
N GLN A 346 12.91 -10.39 20.10
CA GLN A 346 12.50 -11.46 19.20
C GLN A 346 12.82 -11.11 17.73
N GLY A 347 12.77 -9.83 17.38
CA GLY A 347 13.12 -9.31 16.07
C GLY A 347 13.22 -7.79 16.09
N TYR A 348 14.00 -7.23 15.16
CA TYR A 348 14.19 -5.79 15.00
C TYR A 348 14.43 -5.45 13.54
N GLY A 349 13.74 -4.47 13.01
CA GLY A 349 13.86 -4.10 11.61
C GLY A 349 13.06 -2.86 11.23
N SER A 350 13.13 -2.51 9.96
CA SER A 350 12.32 -1.48 9.32
C SER A 350 11.49 -2.08 8.18
N SER A 351 10.69 -1.28 7.52
CA SER A 351 9.91 -1.68 6.34
C SER A 351 10.66 -1.48 5.01
N ASP A 352 11.97 -1.23 5.04
CA ASP A 352 12.77 -1.10 3.82
C ASP A 352 12.77 -2.44 3.05
N PRO A 353 12.23 -2.47 1.81
CA PRO A 353 12.24 -3.68 0.99
C PRO A 353 13.65 -4.11 0.59
N ALA A 354 14.62 -3.17 0.62
CA ALA A 354 16.01 -3.38 0.26
C ALA A 354 16.95 -3.56 1.46
N ALA A 355 16.40 -3.63 2.71
CA ALA A 355 17.21 -3.78 3.91
C ALA A 355 18.10 -5.03 3.85
N GLU A 356 19.38 -4.84 4.19
CA GLU A 356 20.37 -5.93 4.25
C GLU A 356 20.60 -6.43 5.69
N GLU A 357 20.20 -5.65 6.69
CA GLU A 357 20.33 -5.99 8.09
C GLU A 357 19.52 -7.24 8.46
N SER A 358 20.09 -8.03 9.37
CA SER A 358 19.39 -9.17 9.95
C SER A 358 18.31 -8.71 10.91
N TYR A 359 17.12 -9.27 10.85
CA TYR A 359 16.07 -9.07 11.86
C TYR A 359 16.45 -9.58 13.26
N GLN A 360 17.58 -10.27 13.41
CA GLN A 360 18.16 -10.66 14.70
C GLN A 360 19.23 -9.66 15.20
N SER A 361 19.50 -8.60 14.44
CA SER A 361 20.41 -7.52 14.86
C SER A 361 19.79 -6.69 15.99
N THR A 362 20.63 -6.06 16.80
CA THR A 362 20.23 -5.01 17.74
C THR A 362 20.39 -3.60 17.15
N VAL A 363 20.73 -3.52 15.87
CA VAL A 363 20.98 -2.28 15.12
C VAL A 363 20.19 -2.34 13.83
N CYS A 364 19.50 -1.27 13.50
CA CYS A 364 18.75 -1.13 12.26
C CYS A 364 18.71 0.33 11.84
N HIS A 365 18.73 0.60 10.52
CA HIS A 365 18.47 1.92 9.98
C HIS A 365 16.96 2.15 9.83
N THR A 366 16.54 3.39 10.11
CA THR A 366 15.15 3.80 9.84
C THR A 366 14.87 3.79 8.36
N PHE A 367 13.65 3.40 8.01
CA PHE A 367 13.08 3.57 6.68
C PHE A 367 11.77 4.35 6.80
N ASP A 368 11.63 5.40 5.98
CA ASP A 368 10.54 6.37 6.11
C ASP A 368 10.34 6.81 7.58
N GLY A 369 11.49 7.02 8.28
CA GLY A 369 11.55 7.57 9.62
C GLY A 369 11.34 6.58 10.78
N TYR A 370 11.11 5.27 10.53
CA TYR A 370 10.71 4.31 11.56
C TYR A 370 11.51 3.02 11.60
N VAL A 371 11.55 2.43 12.78
CA VAL A 371 11.97 1.05 13.07
C VAL A 371 10.98 0.38 14.03
N GLN A 372 10.96 -0.95 14.07
CA GLN A 372 10.12 -1.69 15.02
C GLN A 372 10.89 -2.82 15.71
N ALA A 373 10.74 -2.91 17.03
CA ALA A 373 11.24 -4.03 17.83
C ALA A 373 10.07 -4.90 18.29
N ALA A 374 10.18 -6.21 18.06
CA ALA A 374 9.32 -7.22 18.66
C ALA A 374 9.97 -7.73 19.94
N VAL A 375 9.33 -7.48 21.09
CA VAL A 375 9.82 -7.87 22.41
C VAL A 375 8.90 -8.94 22.98
N ARG A 376 9.47 -10.12 23.32
CA ARG A 376 8.74 -11.28 23.82
C ARG A 376 9.05 -11.52 25.29
N SER A 377 8.04 -11.91 26.09
CA SER A 377 8.22 -12.35 27.48
C SER A 377 8.99 -13.68 27.54
N VAL A 378 9.75 -13.92 28.64
CA VAL A 378 10.50 -15.19 28.83
C VAL A 378 9.76 -16.17 29.75
N GLY A 379 8.46 -16.01 29.96
CA GLY A 379 7.68 -16.89 30.83
C GLY A 379 7.90 -16.64 32.32
N LYS A 380 8.34 -15.43 32.70
CA LYS A 380 8.56 -15.00 34.08
C LYS A 380 7.90 -13.66 34.33
N GLU A 381 7.31 -13.48 35.50
CA GLU A 381 6.81 -12.17 35.93
C GLU A 381 7.97 -11.22 36.25
N GLY A 382 7.78 -9.96 35.94
CA GLY A 382 8.76 -8.91 36.25
C GLY A 382 8.74 -7.76 35.25
N MET A 383 9.76 -6.93 35.37
CA MET A 383 9.95 -5.77 34.51
C MET A 383 10.81 -6.10 33.28
N ILE A 384 10.42 -5.56 32.15
CA ILE A 384 11.22 -5.53 30.92
C ILE A 384 11.56 -4.08 30.66
N ARG A 385 12.83 -3.76 30.45
CA ARG A 385 13.30 -2.42 30.07
C ARG A 385 13.80 -2.48 28.64
N VAL A 386 13.26 -1.60 27.81
CA VAL A 386 13.70 -1.47 26.41
C VAL A 386 14.26 -0.06 26.23
N THR A 387 15.48 0.03 25.73
CA THR A 387 16.16 1.31 25.45
C THR A 387 16.49 1.39 23.98
N PHE A 388 16.02 2.45 23.33
CA PHE A 388 16.42 2.81 21.99
C PHE A 388 17.36 4.01 22.04
N SER A 389 18.40 4.00 21.22
CA SER A 389 19.40 5.07 21.17
C SER A 389 19.91 5.31 19.75
N THR A 390 20.19 6.56 19.45
CA THR A 390 20.83 7.03 18.21
C THR A 390 21.64 8.27 18.50
N ASP A 391 22.60 8.58 17.64
CA ASP A 391 23.44 9.75 17.80
C ASP A 391 22.64 11.06 17.61
N GLY A 392 22.91 12.03 18.48
CA GLY A 392 22.27 13.35 18.44
C GLY A 392 20.85 13.43 19.03
N CYS A 393 20.30 12.32 19.55
CA CYS A 393 19.01 12.30 20.19
C CYS A 393 19.08 11.77 21.65
N ALA A 394 18.16 12.21 22.49
CA ALA A 394 17.94 11.57 23.79
C ALA A 394 17.47 10.13 23.62
N SER A 395 18.01 9.21 24.44
CA SER A 395 17.58 7.82 24.42
C SER A 395 16.12 7.68 24.88
N LEU A 396 15.33 6.88 24.15
CA LEU A 396 13.97 6.50 24.51
C LEU A 396 14.02 5.27 25.43
N ARG A 397 13.39 5.35 26.61
CA ARG A 397 13.30 4.25 27.57
C ARG A 397 11.84 3.85 27.77
N ILE A 398 11.56 2.57 27.54
CA ILE A 398 10.22 1.99 27.65
C ILE A 398 10.27 0.93 28.77
N ALA A 399 9.29 0.95 29.66
CA ALA A 399 9.11 -0.04 30.71
C ALA A 399 7.85 -0.87 30.41
N LEU A 400 8.02 -2.18 30.27
CA LEU A 400 6.95 -3.15 30.08
C LEU A 400 6.86 -4.06 31.32
N ARG A 401 5.72 -4.69 31.53
CA ARG A 401 5.49 -5.61 32.62
C ARG A 401 5.06 -6.97 32.09
N SER A 402 5.74 -8.02 32.52
CA SER A 402 5.31 -9.40 32.32
C SER A 402 4.55 -9.87 33.56
N ARG A 403 3.31 -10.32 33.38
CA ARG A 403 2.38 -10.74 34.46
C ARG A 403 1.80 -12.10 34.13
N ALA A 404 1.32 -12.80 35.18
CA ALA A 404 0.63 -14.09 35.06
C ALA A 404 -0.66 -13.99 34.24
#